data_d4c20135f8c487061cb65f50fe3bbceb
#
_entry.id   d4c20135f8c487061cb65f50fe3bbceb
#
_cell.length_a   1.000
_cell.length_b   1.000
_cell.length_c   1.000
_cell.angle_alpha   90.00
_cell.angle_beta   90.00
_cell.angle_gamma   90.00
#
_symmetry.space_group_name_H-M   'P 1'
#
loop_
_entity.id
_entity.type
_entity.pdbx_description
1 polymer ?
#
loop_
_entity_poly.entity_id
_entity_poly.type
_entity_poly.pdbx_seq_one_letter_code
_entity_poly.pdbx_strand_id
1 'polypeptide(L)'
;MTTKTPHIPHIHLLCMEEQFIDAFNVARKSRKLPDSISIEIHNCALSQLSSKVKFDTVVSPANSYGRLDGAFDDAISRQFSPRDDYHALTGVAQAQLYKTWRGFAPPGTCTLVEIPKEFETRSRNVYGTRRVALCPTMRMPADVRWDKEVVYECIWSLLCAIDNHNHDASEYDRIQSVLMTPLATGVGRYVRLRIMSHKHELSMKADAWCRKLITEFPMPCYLSED
;
A
#
# COMPACT_ATOMS: atom_id res chain seq x y z
N MET A 1 1.92 -17.48 26.53
CA MET A 1 1.96 -16.34 25.59
C MET A 1 0.70 -16.41 24.75
N THR A 2 -0.23 -15.50 24.89
CA THR A 2 -1.43 -15.45 24.05
C THR A 2 -1.03 -14.99 22.67
N THR A 3 -0.98 -15.89 21.71
CA THR A 3 -0.78 -15.56 20.29
C THR A 3 -1.99 -14.75 19.81
N LYS A 4 -1.85 -13.42 19.77
CA LYS A 4 -2.86 -12.56 19.11
C LYS A 4 -2.91 -12.97 17.66
N THR A 5 -4.09 -13.32 17.16
CA THR A 5 -4.32 -13.55 15.73
C THR A 5 -3.87 -12.31 14.95
N PRO A 6 -3.08 -12.45 13.88
CA PRO A 6 -2.68 -11.31 13.05
C PRO A 6 -3.93 -10.56 12.56
N HIS A 7 -3.93 -9.25 12.72
CA HIS A 7 -5.06 -8.42 12.35
C HIS A 7 -4.77 -7.72 11.02
N ILE A 8 -5.50 -8.10 9.97
CA ILE A 8 -5.47 -7.38 8.69
C ILE A 8 -6.21 -6.04 8.89
N PRO A 9 -5.58 -4.91 8.60
CA PRO A 9 -6.21 -3.60 8.75
C PRO A 9 -7.40 -3.45 7.79
N HIS A 10 -8.33 -2.54 8.11
CA HIS A 10 -9.34 -2.11 7.15
C HIS A 10 -8.68 -1.48 5.92
N ILE A 11 -9.08 -1.88 4.72
CA ILE A 11 -8.45 -1.46 3.48
C ILE A 11 -9.38 -0.53 2.70
N HIS A 12 -8.96 0.73 2.53
CA HIS A 12 -9.56 1.65 1.59
C HIS A 12 -8.84 1.51 0.25
N LEU A 13 -9.50 0.88 -0.73
CA LEU A 13 -8.95 0.69 -2.08
C LEU A 13 -9.39 1.83 -2.99
N LEU A 14 -8.47 2.71 -3.34
CA LEU A 14 -8.70 3.88 -4.19
C LEU A 14 -8.45 3.52 -5.65
N CYS A 15 -9.50 3.44 -6.45
CA CYS A 15 -9.45 3.10 -7.88
C CYS A 15 -10.06 4.21 -8.72
N MET A 16 -9.27 4.90 -9.53
CA MET A 16 -9.79 5.93 -10.43
C MET A 16 -10.46 5.37 -11.69
N GLU A 17 -10.13 4.13 -12.06
CA GLU A 17 -10.62 3.49 -13.27
C GLU A 17 -11.49 2.28 -12.90
N GLU A 18 -12.69 2.21 -13.46
CA GLU A 18 -13.69 1.17 -13.19
C GLU A 18 -13.18 -0.24 -13.52
N GLN A 19 -12.34 -0.37 -14.54
CA GLN A 19 -11.73 -1.65 -14.92
C GLN A 19 -10.95 -2.32 -13.78
N PHE A 20 -10.33 -1.54 -12.87
CA PHE A 20 -9.63 -2.11 -11.71
C PHE A 20 -10.61 -2.58 -10.64
N ILE A 21 -11.74 -1.88 -10.49
CA ILE A 21 -12.82 -2.29 -9.58
C ILE A 21 -13.41 -3.61 -10.04
N ASP A 22 -13.70 -3.74 -11.33
CA ASP A 22 -14.22 -4.97 -11.92
C ASP A 22 -13.25 -6.14 -11.76
N ALA A 23 -11.97 -5.92 -12.07
CA ALA A 23 -10.92 -6.93 -11.92
C ALA A 23 -10.79 -7.39 -10.47
N PHE A 24 -10.82 -6.44 -9.52
CA PHE A 24 -10.78 -6.75 -8.09
C PHE A 24 -12.00 -7.58 -7.66
N ASN A 25 -13.21 -7.20 -8.07
CA ASN A 25 -14.44 -7.90 -7.73
C ASN A 25 -14.46 -9.34 -8.29
N VAL A 26 -13.95 -9.53 -9.52
CA VAL A 26 -13.79 -10.87 -10.12
C VAL A 26 -12.80 -11.70 -9.29
N ALA A 27 -11.65 -11.14 -8.94
CA ALA A 27 -10.65 -11.85 -8.16
C ALA A 27 -11.14 -12.17 -6.73
N ARG A 28 -11.81 -11.23 -6.07
CA ARG A 28 -12.40 -11.43 -4.74
C ARG A 28 -13.35 -12.65 -4.73
N LYS A 29 -14.20 -12.76 -5.74
CA LYS A 29 -15.14 -13.90 -5.88
C LYS A 29 -14.41 -15.20 -6.21
N SER A 30 -13.48 -15.17 -7.19
CA SER A 30 -12.79 -16.37 -7.65
C SER A 30 -11.90 -16.97 -6.56
N ARG A 31 -11.32 -16.14 -5.70
CA ARG A 31 -10.45 -16.54 -4.61
C ARG A 31 -11.17 -16.73 -3.27
N LYS A 32 -12.48 -16.49 -3.22
CA LYS A 32 -13.28 -16.63 -1.99
C LYS A 32 -12.67 -15.83 -0.83
N LEU A 33 -12.36 -14.55 -1.08
CA LEU A 33 -11.80 -13.68 -0.04
C LEU A 33 -12.72 -13.70 1.19
N PRO A 34 -12.21 -14.00 2.39
CA PRO A 34 -13.04 -14.06 3.59
C PRO A 34 -13.76 -12.73 3.87
N ASP A 35 -15.00 -12.80 4.30
CA ASP A 35 -15.80 -11.61 4.66
C ASP A 35 -15.25 -10.87 5.89
N SER A 36 -14.40 -11.53 6.68
CA SER A 36 -13.67 -10.91 7.81
C SER A 36 -12.64 -9.87 7.35
N ILE A 37 -12.22 -9.90 6.08
CA ILE A 37 -11.32 -8.89 5.52
C ILE A 37 -12.16 -7.70 5.03
N SER A 38 -12.08 -6.60 5.76
CA SER A 38 -12.84 -5.39 5.48
C SER A 38 -12.18 -4.55 4.39
N ILE A 39 -12.87 -4.40 3.25
CA ILE A 39 -12.37 -3.61 2.11
C ILE A 39 -13.48 -2.69 1.62
N GLU A 40 -13.16 -1.39 1.57
CA GLU A 40 -14.03 -0.36 1.00
C GLU A 40 -13.38 0.20 -0.27
N ILE A 41 -14.15 0.22 -1.38
CA ILE A 41 -13.67 0.71 -2.68
C ILE A 41 -14.14 2.15 -2.89
N HIS A 42 -13.20 3.03 -3.26
CA HIS A 42 -13.46 4.42 -3.59
C HIS A 42 -13.11 4.68 -5.06
N ASN A 43 -14.12 5.02 -5.88
CA ASN A 43 -13.91 5.36 -7.30
C ASN A 43 -13.69 6.87 -7.45
N CYS A 44 -12.53 7.34 -7.02
CA CYS A 44 -12.17 8.76 -7.10
C CYS A 44 -10.65 8.96 -7.00
N ALA A 45 -10.17 10.16 -7.26
CA ALA A 45 -8.80 10.56 -6.95
C ALA A 45 -8.66 10.89 -5.45
N LEU A 46 -7.44 10.83 -4.91
CA LEU A 46 -7.15 11.16 -3.51
C LEU A 46 -7.65 12.56 -3.11
N SER A 47 -7.53 13.54 -4.01
CA SER A 47 -7.98 14.92 -3.80
C SER A 47 -9.51 15.07 -3.74
N GLN A 48 -10.26 14.06 -4.20
CA GLN A 48 -11.73 14.04 -4.23
C GLN A 48 -12.31 13.12 -3.14
N LEU A 49 -11.44 12.38 -2.43
CA LEU A 49 -11.88 11.49 -1.38
C LEU A 49 -12.53 12.28 -0.24
N SER A 50 -13.69 11.82 0.23
CA SER A 50 -14.41 12.48 1.30
C SER A 50 -13.57 12.60 2.57
N SER A 51 -13.58 13.79 3.19
CA SER A 51 -12.89 14.04 4.48
C SER A 51 -13.48 13.22 5.65
N LYS A 52 -14.63 12.57 5.45
CA LYS A 52 -15.21 11.62 6.42
C LYS A 52 -14.46 10.29 6.47
N VAL A 53 -13.81 9.91 5.38
CA VAL A 53 -12.95 8.72 5.34
C VAL A 53 -11.72 8.99 6.19
N LYS A 54 -11.36 8.04 7.06
CA LYS A 54 -10.20 8.12 7.93
C LYS A 54 -9.34 6.87 7.75
N PHE A 55 -8.04 7.07 7.71
CA PHE A 55 -7.08 5.97 7.60
C PHE A 55 -5.74 6.35 8.25
N ASP A 56 -5.12 5.37 8.90
CA ASP A 56 -3.88 5.57 9.67
C ASP A 56 -2.65 5.70 8.78
N THR A 57 -2.65 4.97 7.66
CA THR A 57 -1.49 4.84 6.78
C THR A 57 -1.93 4.93 5.32
N VAL A 58 -1.18 5.68 4.51
CA VAL A 58 -1.31 5.65 3.05
C VAL A 58 -0.18 4.82 2.45
N VAL A 59 -0.52 3.92 1.51
CA VAL A 59 0.46 3.07 0.82
C VAL A 59 0.91 3.75 -0.46
N SER A 60 2.19 4.02 -0.56
CA SER A 60 2.85 4.59 -1.73
C SER A 60 3.43 3.47 -2.60
N PRO A 61 3.06 3.39 -3.90
CA PRO A 61 3.68 2.47 -4.86
C PRO A 61 5.07 2.95 -5.29
N ALA A 62 5.89 3.33 -4.35
CA ALA A 62 7.16 4.01 -4.47
C ALA A 62 8.13 3.41 -5.50
N ASN A 63 9.17 4.15 -5.81
CA ASN A 63 10.42 3.62 -6.35
C ASN A 63 11.43 3.35 -5.21
N SER A 64 12.50 2.62 -5.50
CA SER A 64 13.52 2.22 -4.51
C SER A 64 14.21 3.39 -3.79
N TYR A 65 14.09 4.60 -4.28
CA TYR A 65 14.73 5.81 -3.72
C TYR A 65 13.75 6.73 -2.96
N GLY A 66 12.48 6.33 -2.86
CA GLY A 66 11.47 7.08 -2.10
C GLY A 66 11.17 8.47 -2.68
N ARG A 67 11.29 8.63 -4.01
CA ARG A 67 10.84 9.85 -4.68
C ARG A 67 9.31 9.84 -4.77
N LEU A 68 8.69 10.80 -4.12
CA LEU A 68 7.24 10.93 -4.05
C LEU A 68 6.76 12.01 -5.04
N ASP A 69 7.13 11.91 -6.32
CA ASP A 69 6.93 12.94 -7.33
C ASP A 69 6.26 12.44 -8.62
N GLY A 70 5.73 11.22 -8.64
CA GLY A 70 5.07 10.66 -9.82
C GLY A 70 3.76 9.96 -9.56
N ALA A 71 2.78 10.11 -10.44
CA ALA A 71 1.47 9.43 -10.36
C ALA A 71 0.82 9.56 -8.97
N PHE A 72 0.54 8.45 -8.28
CA PHE A 72 -0.10 8.49 -6.96
C PHE A 72 0.82 9.08 -5.88
N ASP A 73 2.12 8.95 -6.02
CA ASP A 73 3.10 9.54 -5.10
C ASP A 73 3.06 11.08 -5.13
N ASP A 74 2.84 11.69 -6.32
CA ASP A 74 2.59 13.13 -6.42
C ASP A 74 1.32 13.54 -5.63
N ALA A 75 0.26 12.75 -5.72
CA ALA A 75 -0.96 13.01 -4.93
C ALA A 75 -0.70 12.89 -3.42
N ILE A 76 0.13 11.91 -2.99
CA ILE A 76 0.57 11.76 -1.60
C ILE A 76 1.35 13.00 -1.16
N SER A 77 2.34 13.44 -1.93
CA SER A 77 3.12 14.65 -1.59
C SER A 77 2.24 15.88 -1.48
N ARG A 78 1.32 16.12 -2.42
CA ARG A 78 0.37 17.25 -2.38
C ARG A 78 -0.57 17.21 -1.20
N GLN A 79 -0.92 16.02 -0.72
CA GLN A 79 -1.87 15.86 0.38
C GLN A 79 -1.21 15.98 1.75
N PHE A 80 0.00 15.41 1.90
CA PHE A 80 0.62 15.19 3.21
C PHE A 80 1.88 16.01 3.47
N SER A 81 2.53 16.60 2.43
CA SER A 81 3.56 17.62 2.65
C SER A 81 2.96 18.94 3.10
N PRO A 82 3.71 19.80 3.80
CA PRO A 82 3.35 21.20 3.99
C PRO A 82 3.02 21.88 2.67
N ARG A 83 2.02 22.79 2.69
CA ARG A 83 1.56 23.48 1.45
C ARG A 83 2.63 24.36 0.81
N ASP A 84 3.57 24.82 1.61
CA ASP A 84 4.70 25.68 1.24
C ASP A 84 5.98 24.90 0.91
N ASP A 85 6.01 23.57 1.16
CA ASP A 85 7.14 22.70 0.84
C ASP A 85 6.65 21.33 0.31
N TYR A 86 6.49 21.25 -1.00
CA TYR A 86 6.05 20.04 -1.69
C TYR A 86 6.98 18.84 -1.46
N HIS A 87 8.29 19.09 -1.32
CA HIS A 87 9.31 18.04 -1.21
C HIS A 87 9.56 17.59 0.24
N ALA A 88 8.96 18.22 1.22
CA ALA A 88 9.20 17.92 2.62
C ALA A 88 8.98 16.43 2.95
N LEU A 89 7.88 15.84 2.49
CA LEU A 89 7.59 14.42 2.74
C LEU A 89 8.58 13.49 2.01
N THR A 90 9.02 13.86 0.80
CA THR A 90 10.11 13.14 0.11
C THR A 90 11.39 13.14 0.94
N GLY A 91 11.76 14.28 1.52
CA GLY A 91 12.92 14.37 2.41
C GLY A 91 12.81 13.44 3.63
N VAL A 92 11.65 13.39 4.27
CA VAL A 92 11.37 12.48 5.40
C VAL A 92 11.46 11.02 4.95
N ALA A 93 10.85 10.69 3.82
CA ALA A 93 10.88 9.34 3.25
C ALA A 93 12.31 8.88 2.96
N GLN A 94 13.11 9.72 2.29
CA GLN A 94 14.50 9.43 1.97
C GLN A 94 15.39 9.32 3.21
N ALA A 95 15.16 10.14 4.22
CA ALA A 95 15.89 10.02 5.50
C ALA A 95 15.59 8.67 6.18
N GLN A 96 14.34 8.24 6.18
CA GLN A 96 13.96 6.91 6.71
C GLN A 96 14.56 5.77 5.87
N LEU A 97 14.53 5.88 4.54
CA LEU A 97 15.18 4.90 3.66
C LEU A 97 16.68 4.84 3.88
N TYR A 98 17.34 5.96 4.08
CA TYR A 98 18.78 5.98 4.40
C TYR A 98 19.07 5.26 5.73
N LYS A 99 18.25 5.48 6.73
CA LYS A 99 18.38 4.83 8.04
C LYS A 99 18.22 3.30 7.94
N THR A 100 17.23 2.83 7.19
CA THR A 100 16.87 1.41 7.12
C THR A 100 17.67 0.66 6.04
N TRP A 101 17.84 1.27 4.87
CA TRP A 101 18.32 0.64 3.63
C TRP A 101 19.54 1.32 3.01
N ARG A 102 20.15 2.30 3.70
CA ARG A 102 21.22 3.12 3.15
C ARG A 102 20.84 3.83 1.84
N GLY A 103 19.56 4.20 1.71
CA GLY A 103 19.02 4.96 0.59
C GLY A 103 18.47 4.16 -0.58
N PHE A 104 18.49 2.83 -0.52
CA PHE A 104 17.97 1.96 -1.58
C PHE A 104 17.11 0.85 -0.98
N ALA A 105 15.79 1.00 -1.02
CA ALA A 105 14.86 -0.07 -0.64
C ALA A 105 14.63 -1.01 -1.83
N PRO A 106 14.93 -2.32 -1.70
CA PRO A 106 14.65 -3.27 -2.76
C PRO A 106 13.17 -3.29 -3.17
N PRO A 107 12.83 -3.46 -4.46
CA PRO A 107 11.46 -3.72 -4.87
C PRO A 107 10.88 -4.92 -4.09
N GLY A 108 9.58 -4.89 -3.82
CA GLY A 108 8.91 -5.93 -3.04
C GLY A 108 8.96 -5.72 -1.51
N THR A 109 9.73 -4.75 -1.01
CA THR A 109 9.82 -4.44 0.44
C THR A 109 8.76 -3.43 0.87
N CYS A 110 8.62 -3.22 2.19
CA CYS A 110 7.82 -2.15 2.78
C CYS A 110 8.62 -1.42 3.86
N THR A 111 8.56 -0.07 3.83
CA THR A 111 9.15 0.77 4.87
C THR A 111 8.10 1.74 5.40
N LEU A 112 7.78 1.65 6.69
CA LEU A 112 6.89 2.61 7.34
C LEU A 112 7.64 3.91 7.62
N VAL A 113 7.05 5.02 7.23
CA VAL A 113 7.57 6.39 7.41
C VAL A 113 6.54 7.18 8.20
N GLU A 114 6.94 7.74 9.33
CA GLU A 114 6.07 8.65 10.08
C GLU A 114 6.00 10.01 9.39
N ILE A 115 4.78 10.53 9.25
CA ILE A 115 4.55 11.91 8.84
C ILE A 115 4.80 12.79 10.06
N PRO A 116 5.74 13.76 9.99
CA PRO A 116 6.04 14.64 11.11
C PRO A 116 4.80 15.37 11.63
N LYS A 117 4.63 15.44 12.94
CA LYS A 117 3.47 16.08 13.56
C LYS A 117 3.29 17.53 13.16
N GLU A 118 4.40 18.25 12.90
CA GLU A 118 4.39 19.63 12.42
C GLU A 118 3.77 19.77 11.02
N PHE A 119 3.62 18.67 10.24
CA PHE A 119 2.92 18.72 8.96
C PHE A 119 1.40 18.73 9.13
N GLU A 120 0.88 18.28 10.27
CA GLU A 120 -0.56 18.11 10.52
C GLU A 120 -1.34 19.42 10.26
N THR A 121 -0.85 20.56 10.78
CA THR A 121 -1.51 21.86 10.59
C THR A 121 -1.13 22.57 9.28
N ARG A 122 -0.02 22.17 8.64
CA ARG A 122 0.52 22.82 7.45
C ARG A 122 0.17 22.12 6.14
N SER A 123 -0.24 20.87 6.20
CA SER A 123 -0.61 20.06 5.03
C SER A 123 -2.12 20.15 4.71
N ARG A 124 -2.56 19.31 3.79
CA ARG A 124 -3.98 19.07 3.47
C ARG A 124 -4.50 17.79 4.10
N ASN A 125 -3.81 17.24 5.07
CA ASN A 125 -4.16 15.99 5.73
C ASN A 125 -5.44 16.14 6.57
N VAL A 126 -6.59 15.84 5.97
CA VAL A 126 -7.89 15.81 6.66
C VAL A 126 -8.29 14.41 7.10
N TYR A 127 -7.48 13.41 6.80
CA TYR A 127 -7.81 11.99 6.99
C TYR A 127 -7.32 11.43 8.34
N GLY A 128 -6.48 12.18 9.06
CA GLY A 128 -5.84 11.71 10.29
C GLY A 128 -4.70 10.72 10.05
N THR A 129 -4.18 10.71 8.82
CA THR A 129 -3.08 9.82 8.42
C THR A 129 -1.78 10.21 9.10
N ARG A 130 -1.15 9.23 9.72
CA ARG A 130 0.09 9.45 10.50
C ARG A 130 1.32 8.85 9.82
N ARG A 131 1.13 7.97 8.82
CA ARG A 131 2.23 7.23 8.19
C ARG A 131 2.05 7.09 6.69
N VAL A 132 3.20 6.97 6.03
CA VAL A 132 3.28 6.49 4.64
C VAL A 132 4.00 5.15 4.66
N ALA A 133 3.41 4.12 4.03
CA ALA A 133 4.06 2.85 3.78
C ALA A 133 4.66 2.88 2.37
N LEU A 134 5.98 2.97 2.27
CA LEU A 134 6.69 2.93 1.00
C LEU A 134 6.82 1.48 0.54
N CYS A 135 6.13 1.13 -0.53
CA CYS A 135 6.17 -0.19 -1.15
C CYS A 135 6.78 -0.07 -2.56
N PRO A 136 8.11 -0.08 -2.71
CA PRO A 136 8.73 0.08 -4.01
C PRO A 136 8.38 -1.09 -4.92
N THR A 137 7.67 -0.76 -6.01
CA THR A 137 7.31 -1.72 -7.06
C THR A 137 8.36 -1.77 -8.17
N MET A 138 9.33 -0.86 -8.14
CA MET A 138 10.37 -0.72 -9.15
C MET A 138 11.59 0.00 -8.58
N ARG A 139 12.74 -0.26 -9.18
CA ARG A 139 13.98 0.43 -8.84
C ARG A 139 13.91 1.92 -9.21
N MET A 140 13.61 2.19 -10.46
CA MET A 140 13.32 3.50 -11.02
C MET A 140 12.04 3.41 -11.85
N PRO A 141 11.37 4.52 -12.16
CA PRO A 141 10.18 4.49 -13.00
C PRO A 141 10.44 3.74 -14.31
N ALA A 142 9.87 2.54 -14.43
CA ALA A 142 10.08 1.63 -15.56
C ALA A 142 8.89 0.67 -15.70
N ASP A 143 8.82 0.01 -16.86
CA ASP A 143 7.90 -1.09 -17.10
C ASP A 143 8.34 -2.32 -16.28
N VAL A 144 7.49 -2.79 -15.37
CA VAL A 144 7.77 -3.92 -14.46
C VAL A 144 6.91 -5.15 -14.73
N ARG A 145 6.31 -5.26 -15.93
CA ARG A 145 5.47 -6.42 -16.31
C ARG A 145 6.22 -7.74 -16.34
N TRP A 146 7.52 -7.70 -16.39
CA TRP A 146 8.40 -8.86 -16.32
C TRP A 146 8.45 -9.48 -14.91
N ASP A 147 8.25 -8.66 -13.88
CA ASP A 147 8.26 -9.10 -12.48
C ASP A 147 6.82 -9.39 -12.02
N LYS A 148 6.45 -10.65 -12.03
CA LYS A 148 5.08 -11.08 -11.70
C LYS A 148 4.81 -11.12 -10.20
N GLU A 149 5.86 -11.13 -9.39
CA GLU A 149 5.76 -11.32 -7.94
C GLU A 149 5.86 -10.00 -7.15
N VAL A 150 6.36 -8.93 -7.75
CA VAL A 150 6.64 -7.66 -7.04
C VAL A 150 5.42 -7.10 -6.29
N VAL A 151 4.22 -7.19 -6.86
CA VAL A 151 2.98 -6.73 -6.19
C VAL A 151 2.67 -7.63 -5.00
N TYR A 152 2.82 -8.92 -5.16
CA TYR A 152 2.64 -9.90 -4.10
C TYR A 152 3.62 -9.67 -2.95
N GLU A 153 4.91 -9.48 -3.25
CA GLU A 153 5.96 -9.20 -2.27
C GLU A 153 5.72 -7.88 -1.53
N CYS A 154 5.28 -6.83 -2.25
CA CYS A 154 4.91 -5.56 -1.64
C CYS A 154 3.77 -5.71 -0.62
N ILE A 155 2.70 -6.46 -0.96
CA ILE A 155 1.57 -6.69 -0.06
C ILE A 155 2.01 -7.51 1.15
N TRP A 156 2.81 -8.55 0.94
CA TRP A 156 3.37 -9.34 2.04
C TRP A 156 4.19 -8.49 3.00
N SER A 157 5.14 -7.76 2.46
CA SER A 157 6.01 -6.90 3.24
C SER A 157 5.23 -5.80 3.97
N LEU A 158 4.16 -5.26 3.35
CA LEU A 158 3.26 -4.29 3.98
C LEU A 158 2.56 -4.90 5.20
N LEU A 159 1.96 -6.08 5.05
CA LEU A 159 1.25 -6.74 6.14
C LEU A 159 2.20 -7.12 7.28
N CYS A 160 3.39 -7.65 6.96
CA CYS A 160 4.43 -7.93 7.96
C CYS A 160 4.88 -6.64 8.69
N ALA A 161 5.09 -5.54 7.96
CA ALA A 161 5.50 -4.28 8.57
C ALA A 161 4.42 -3.72 9.52
N ILE A 162 3.14 -3.84 9.14
CA ILE A 162 2.01 -3.43 9.98
C ILE A 162 1.89 -4.32 11.22
N ASP A 163 2.01 -5.63 11.06
CA ASP A 163 1.91 -6.58 12.19
C ASP A 163 3.03 -6.35 13.19
N ASN A 164 4.28 -6.24 12.72
CA ASN A 164 5.43 -5.91 13.56
C ASN A 164 5.26 -4.57 14.28
N HIS A 165 4.79 -3.53 13.57
CA HIS A 165 4.52 -2.24 14.21
C HIS A 165 3.43 -2.38 15.28
N ASN A 166 2.33 -3.04 14.98
CA ASN A 166 1.19 -3.21 15.88
C ASN A 166 1.50 -4.09 17.09
N HIS A 167 2.52 -4.95 17.00
CA HIS A 167 2.97 -5.76 18.12
C HIS A 167 3.51 -4.90 19.26
N ASP A 168 4.31 -3.89 18.93
CA ASP A 168 4.99 -3.04 19.91
C ASP A 168 4.24 -1.73 20.18
N ALA A 169 3.29 -1.37 19.32
CA ALA A 169 2.54 -0.11 19.41
C ALA A 169 1.54 -0.10 20.57
N SER A 170 1.38 1.06 21.20
CA SER A 170 0.24 1.35 22.06
C SER A 170 -1.07 1.28 21.24
N GLU A 171 -2.20 1.09 21.90
CA GLU A 171 -3.50 1.00 21.22
C GLU A 171 -3.80 2.22 20.33
N TYR A 172 -3.42 3.40 20.78
CA TYR A 172 -3.58 4.65 20.01
C TYR A 172 -2.70 4.70 18.76
N ASP A 173 -1.54 4.04 18.77
CA ASP A 173 -0.55 4.12 17.70
C ASP A 173 -0.65 2.96 16.68
N ARG A 174 -1.56 2.03 16.91
CA ARG A 174 -1.79 0.91 15.98
C ARG A 174 -2.29 1.38 14.62
N ILE A 175 -1.86 0.67 13.60
CA ILE A 175 -2.37 0.81 12.24
C ILE A 175 -3.57 -0.11 12.10
N GLN A 176 -4.76 0.47 12.08
CA GLN A 176 -6.03 -0.24 11.95
C GLN A 176 -6.63 -0.11 10.55
N SER A 177 -6.18 0.88 9.80
CA SER A 177 -6.69 1.17 8.47
C SER A 177 -5.60 1.68 7.52
N VAL A 178 -5.71 1.27 6.26
CA VAL A 178 -4.78 1.68 5.21
C VAL A 178 -5.56 2.18 3.98
N LEU A 179 -5.04 3.22 3.34
CA LEU A 179 -5.48 3.61 2.00
C LEU A 179 -4.42 3.18 0.99
N MET A 180 -4.84 2.53 -0.08
CA MET A 180 -3.94 2.12 -1.15
C MET A 180 -4.58 2.19 -2.52
N THR A 181 -3.76 2.26 -3.55
CA THR A 181 -4.18 2.08 -4.95
C THR A 181 -3.76 0.68 -5.44
N PRO A 182 -4.31 0.20 -6.56
CA PRO A 182 -3.74 -0.96 -7.25
C PRO A 182 -2.26 -0.70 -7.56
N LEU A 183 -1.35 -1.50 -6.97
CA LEU A 183 0.10 -1.30 -7.07
C LEU A 183 0.60 -1.57 -8.49
N ALA A 184 1.66 -0.87 -8.91
CA ALA A 184 2.35 -1.00 -10.20
C ALA A 184 1.48 -0.74 -11.46
N THR A 185 0.30 -0.14 -11.33
CA THR A 185 -0.64 0.07 -12.45
C THR A 185 -0.36 1.33 -13.26
N GLY A 186 0.37 2.29 -12.74
CA GLY A 186 0.77 3.53 -13.41
C GLY A 186 1.93 3.34 -14.38
N VAL A 187 3.09 3.93 -14.07
CA VAL A 187 4.32 3.83 -14.88
C VAL A 187 4.78 2.38 -15.06
N GLY A 188 4.56 1.54 -14.04
CA GLY A 188 4.84 0.10 -14.11
C GLY A 188 4.07 -0.64 -15.21
N ARG A 189 3.08 -0.02 -15.80
CA ARG A 189 2.24 -0.54 -16.91
C ARG A 189 1.64 -1.92 -16.62
N TYR A 190 1.55 -2.29 -15.38
CA TYR A 190 1.12 -3.63 -14.99
C TYR A 190 -0.29 -3.98 -15.49
N VAL A 191 -1.07 -3.01 -15.97
CA VAL A 191 -2.42 -3.20 -16.52
C VAL A 191 -2.62 -2.57 -17.90
N ARG A 192 -1.65 -1.87 -18.46
CA ARG A 192 -1.81 -1.19 -19.76
C ARG A 192 -1.61 -2.15 -20.95
N LEU A 193 -2.23 -3.33 -20.91
CA LEU A 193 -2.32 -4.20 -22.10
C LEU A 193 -3.74 -4.17 -22.66
N ARG A 194 -3.81 -3.58 -23.86
CA ARG A 194 -4.87 -3.61 -24.88
C ARG A 194 -6.14 -4.39 -24.51
N ILE A 195 -7.26 -3.70 -24.61
CA ILE A 195 -8.66 -4.14 -24.49
C ILE A 195 -9.07 -5.25 -25.51
N MET A 196 -8.19 -6.02 -26.07
CA MET A 196 -8.57 -6.97 -27.12
C MET A 196 -8.27 -8.44 -26.79
N SER A 197 -8.42 -8.92 -25.59
CA SER A 197 -8.58 -10.37 -25.27
C SER A 197 -8.32 -10.76 -23.80
N HIS A 198 -8.29 -9.87 -22.81
CA HIS A 198 -7.55 -10.14 -21.57
C HIS A 198 -8.33 -9.93 -20.26
N LYS A 199 -9.62 -10.30 -20.22
CA LYS A 199 -10.31 -10.55 -18.93
C LYS A 199 -9.52 -11.49 -18.01
N HIS A 200 -8.68 -12.35 -18.59
CA HIS A 200 -7.91 -13.35 -17.85
C HIS A 200 -6.67 -12.79 -17.16
N GLU A 201 -6.02 -11.78 -17.72
CA GLU A 201 -4.76 -11.22 -17.20
C GLU A 201 -4.98 -10.17 -16.09
N LEU A 202 -6.07 -9.39 -16.18
CA LEU A 202 -6.55 -8.53 -15.10
C LEU A 202 -6.97 -9.37 -13.88
N SER A 203 -7.61 -10.51 -14.12
CA SER A 203 -7.99 -11.48 -13.10
C SER A 203 -6.76 -12.04 -12.37
N MET A 204 -5.68 -12.37 -13.07
CA MET A 204 -4.47 -12.95 -12.45
C MET A 204 -3.78 -12.02 -11.45
N LYS A 205 -3.91 -10.72 -11.58
CA LYS A 205 -3.19 -9.70 -10.78
C LYS A 205 -3.95 -9.25 -9.55
N ALA A 206 -5.24 -9.03 -9.68
CA ALA A 206 -6.13 -8.94 -8.54
C ALA A 206 -6.14 -10.28 -7.76
N ASP A 207 -5.91 -11.38 -8.46
CA ASP A 207 -5.74 -12.72 -7.97
C ASP A 207 -4.48 -12.91 -7.09
N ALA A 208 -3.33 -12.35 -7.47
CA ALA A 208 -2.12 -12.39 -6.66
C ALA A 208 -2.32 -11.61 -5.34
N TRP A 209 -2.98 -10.46 -5.41
CA TRP A 209 -3.32 -9.64 -4.26
C TRP A 209 -4.32 -10.36 -3.32
N CYS A 210 -5.41 -10.92 -3.87
CA CYS A 210 -6.38 -11.68 -3.10
C CYS A 210 -5.79 -12.98 -2.53
N ARG A 211 -4.93 -13.68 -3.27
CA ARG A 211 -4.25 -14.90 -2.77
C ARG A 211 -3.50 -14.62 -1.48
N LYS A 212 -2.75 -13.53 -1.42
CA LYS A 212 -1.94 -13.22 -0.24
C LYS A 212 -2.78 -12.88 0.97
N LEU A 213 -3.87 -12.14 0.79
CA LEU A 213 -4.81 -11.87 1.89
C LEU A 213 -5.47 -13.15 2.44
N ILE A 214 -5.57 -14.21 1.60
CA ILE A 214 -6.31 -15.43 1.96
C ILE A 214 -5.41 -16.56 2.49
N THR A 215 -4.23 -16.78 1.86
CA THR A 215 -3.53 -18.08 2.02
C THR A 215 -2.35 -18.05 2.97
N GLU A 216 -1.80 -16.90 3.31
CA GLU A 216 -0.50 -16.85 3.96
C GLU A 216 -0.31 -15.78 5.04
N PHE A 217 -1.37 -15.14 5.49
CA PHE A 217 -1.25 -14.40 6.75
C PHE A 217 -1.24 -15.42 7.88
N PRO A 218 -0.20 -15.45 8.71
CA PRO A 218 0.31 -16.68 9.27
C PRO A 218 -0.70 -17.39 10.16
N MET A 219 -0.97 -18.61 9.80
CA MET A 219 -1.04 -19.64 10.83
C MET A 219 0.34 -19.66 11.48
N PRO A 220 0.45 -19.58 12.80
CA PRO A 220 1.75 -19.71 13.46
C PRO A 220 2.40 -21.00 12.95
N CYS A 221 3.58 -20.88 12.34
CA CYS A 221 4.43 -22.03 12.12
C CYS A 221 4.80 -22.58 13.48
N TYR A 222 4.08 -23.59 13.93
CA TYR A 222 4.59 -24.49 14.92
C TYR A 222 5.73 -25.24 14.24
N LEU A 223 6.94 -24.76 14.46
CA LEU A 223 8.08 -25.66 14.43
C LEU A 223 7.79 -26.66 15.53
N SER A 224 7.32 -27.84 15.17
CA SER A 224 7.36 -29.00 16.01
C SER A 224 8.84 -29.25 16.31
N GLU A 225 9.26 -28.89 17.50
CA GLU A 225 10.49 -29.47 18.06
C GLU A 225 10.20 -30.96 18.26
N ASP A 226 10.79 -31.79 17.40
CA ASP A 226 11.11 -33.18 17.64
C ASP A 226 12.63 -33.30 17.79
#